data_526413091b64991324f3f43a5ebf3296
#
_entry.id   526413091b64991324f3f43a5ebf3296
#
_cell.length_a   1.000
_cell.length_b   1.000
_cell.length_c   1.000
_cell.angle_alpha   90.00
_cell.angle_beta   90.00
_cell.angle_gamma   90.00
#
_symmetry.space_group_name_H-M   'P 1'
#
loop_
_entity.id
_entity.type
_entity.pdbx_description
1 polymer ?
#
loop_
_entity_poly.entity_id
_entity_poly.type
_entity_poly.pdbx_seq_one_letter_code
_entity_poly.pdbx_strand_id
1 'polypeptide(L)'
;EPTTGSPIYSAYHWQEIKLPVTLGQHMYDKYKENKNNYKNAEQFIKNVIKGFYVHCTHGDGTILYIDDMQLRLNFTYLVQSSSGKADSLVNGATVFAATKEVIQANHFKNSERLEELAKELDYTYLKTPAGIFTEATLPIEEIADMHLRDTLNAASITFTRYNEKTDSK
;
A
#
# COMPACT_ATOMS: atom_id res chain seq x y z
N GLU A 1 3.62 18.56 23.84
CA GLU A 1 4.96 18.52 23.21
C GLU A 1 5.56 17.17 23.44
N PRO A 2 6.00 16.44 22.42
CA PRO A 2 6.70 15.18 22.63
C PRO A 2 8.04 15.50 23.27
N THR A 3 8.24 14.94 24.45
CA THR A 3 9.53 14.98 25.14
C THR A 3 10.61 14.43 24.20
N THR A 4 11.59 15.26 23.94
CA THR A 4 12.80 14.97 23.20
C THR A 4 13.38 13.62 23.60
N GLY A 5 13.32 12.64 22.69
CA GLY A 5 14.07 11.39 22.84
C GLY A 5 13.40 10.10 22.41
N SER A 6 12.09 10.06 22.27
CA SER A 6 11.44 8.85 21.72
C SER A 6 11.11 9.08 20.25
N PRO A 7 11.68 8.28 19.34
CA PRO A 7 11.32 8.40 17.95
C PRO A 7 9.82 8.08 17.80
N ILE A 8 9.08 9.02 17.25
CA ILE A 8 7.66 8.90 16.93
C ILE A 8 7.37 7.64 16.07
N TYR A 9 8.39 7.05 15.51
CA TYR A 9 8.36 5.92 14.58
C TYR A 9 8.83 4.58 15.19
N SER A 10 8.95 4.45 16.50
CA SER A 10 9.41 3.20 17.13
C SER A 10 8.36 2.07 17.13
N ALA A 11 7.16 2.30 16.63
CA ALA A 11 6.10 1.30 16.54
C ALA A 11 5.80 0.92 15.10
N TYR A 12 6.78 0.44 14.35
CA TYR A 12 6.49 -0.32 13.14
C TYR A 12 5.78 -1.61 13.52
N HIS A 13 4.55 -1.77 13.09
CA HIS A 13 3.84 -3.02 13.24
C HIS A 13 4.28 -3.96 12.12
N TRP A 14 5.00 -5.00 12.48
CA TRP A 14 5.38 -6.06 11.56
C TRP A 14 4.37 -7.20 11.62
N GLN A 15 3.94 -7.64 10.46
CA GLN A 15 3.15 -8.85 10.32
C GLN A 15 3.95 -9.88 9.56
N GLU A 16 4.31 -10.97 10.22
CA GLU A 16 4.95 -12.12 9.57
C GLU A 16 3.89 -13.14 9.17
N ILE A 17 3.91 -13.51 7.88
CA ILE A 17 3.04 -14.54 7.31
C ILE A 17 3.90 -15.69 6.83
N LYS A 18 3.74 -16.87 7.44
CA LYS A 18 4.45 -18.08 7.02
C LYS A 18 3.81 -18.64 5.76
N LEU A 19 4.58 -18.73 4.69
CA LEU A 19 4.16 -19.31 3.43
C LEU A 19 4.52 -20.82 3.37
N PRO A 20 3.82 -21.61 2.53
CA PRO A 20 4.12 -23.02 2.35
C PRO A 20 5.55 -23.24 1.88
N VAL A 21 6.20 -24.27 2.40
CA VAL A 21 7.57 -24.66 2.02
C VAL A 21 7.67 -24.99 0.53
N THR A 22 6.59 -25.45 -0.08
CA THR A 22 6.50 -25.73 -1.52
C THR A 22 6.83 -24.51 -2.39
N LEU A 23 6.53 -23.29 -1.91
CA LEU A 23 6.93 -22.05 -2.59
C LEU A 23 8.44 -21.89 -2.59
N GLY A 24 9.09 -22.14 -1.44
CA GLY A 24 10.55 -22.12 -1.34
C GLY A 24 11.21 -23.15 -2.24
N GLN A 25 10.63 -24.37 -2.31
CA GLN A 25 11.11 -25.42 -3.21
C GLN A 25 10.97 -24.99 -4.68
N HIS A 26 9.82 -24.44 -5.07
CA HIS A 26 9.62 -23.89 -6.42
C HIS A 26 10.67 -22.84 -6.76
N MET A 27 10.96 -21.92 -5.86
CA MET A 27 11.99 -20.91 -6.05
C MET A 27 13.36 -21.53 -6.28
N TYR A 28 13.72 -22.53 -5.47
CA TYR A 28 14.98 -23.23 -5.61
C TYR A 28 15.10 -23.99 -6.95
N ASP A 29 14.03 -24.64 -7.38
CA ASP A 29 13.99 -25.37 -8.65
C ASP A 29 14.15 -24.39 -9.83
N LYS A 30 13.50 -23.21 -9.78
CA LYS A 30 13.70 -22.15 -10.78
C LYS A 30 15.11 -21.59 -10.81
N TYR A 31 15.78 -21.53 -9.68
CA TYR A 31 17.19 -21.16 -9.62
C TYR A 31 18.09 -22.23 -10.27
N LYS A 32 17.83 -23.52 -10.00
CA LYS A 32 18.57 -24.63 -10.62
C LYS A 32 18.35 -24.74 -12.11
N GLU A 33 17.10 -24.50 -12.57
CA GLU A 33 16.74 -24.51 -13.97
C GLU A 33 17.52 -23.44 -14.74
N ASN A 34 17.51 -22.20 -14.27
CA ASN A 34 18.23 -21.09 -14.88
C ASN A 34 18.53 -19.99 -13.87
N LYS A 35 19.78 -19.80 -13.51
CA LYS A 35 20.24 -18.76 -12.58
C LYS A 35 19.90 -17.34 -13.04
N ASN A 36 19.74 -17.10 -14.35
CA ASN A 36 19.36 -15.80 -14.89
C ASN A 36 17.94 -15.37 -14.49
N ASN A 37 17.09 -16.29 -14.01
CA ASN A 37 15.80 -15.97 -13.45
C ASN A 37 15.88 -15.04 -12.23
N TYR A 38 17.05 -14.96 -11.61
CA TYR A 38 17.34 -14.13 -10.43
C TYR A 38 18.25 -12.92 -10.74
N LYS A 39 18.50 -12.62 -12.02
CA LYS A 39 19.41 -11.56 -12.43
C LYS A 39 18.88 -10.15 -12.12
N ASN A 40 17.58 -9.94 -12.27
CA ASN A 40 16.90 -8.68 -12.00
C ASN A 40 15.42 -8.92 -11.69
N ALA A 41 14.72 -7.86 -11.25
CA ALA A 41 13.29 -7.92 -10.88
C ALA A 41 12.40 -8.41 -12.04
N GLU A 42 12.64 -7.96 -13.26
CA GLU A 42 11.86 -8.35 -14.44
C GLU A 42 11.91 -9.87 -14.67
N GLN A 43 13.10 -10.46 -14.70
CA GLN A 43 13.26 -11.90 -14.90
C GLN A 43 12.69 -12.70 -13.73
N PHE A 44 12.83 -12.22 -12.51
CA PHE A 44 12.28 -12.84 -11.32
C PHE A 44 10.74 -12.87 -11.38
N ILE A 45 10.10 -11.75 -11.66
CA ILE A 45 8.64 -11.63 -11.75
C ILE A 45 8.09 -12.50 -12.89
N LYS A 46 8.78 -12.52 -14.03
CA LYS A 46 8.36 -13.30 -15.19
C LYS A 46 8.44 -14.81 -14.97
N ASN A 47 9.50 -15.29 -14.32
CA ASN A 47 9.86 -16.71 -14.35
C ASN A 47 9.75 -17.41 -12.99
N VAL A 48 9.76 -16.68 -11.86
CA VAL A 48 9.78 -17.26 -10.51
C VAL A 48 8.48 -17.01 -9.77
N ILE A 49 8.18 -15.76 -9.42
CA ILE A 49 6.95 -15.37 -8.72
C ILE A 49 6.40 -14.11 -9.38
N LYS A 50 5.17 -14.19 -9.88
CA LYS A 50 4.52 -13.06 -10.56
C LYS A 50 4.07 -11.95 -9.62
N GLY A 51 3.88 -12.25 -8.34
CA GLY A 51 3.46 -11.31 -7.32
C GLY A 51 2.62 -11.95 -6.24
N PHE A 52 2.14 -11.13 -5.33
CA PHE A 52 1.24 -11.51 -4.25
C PHE A 52 -0.05 -10.71 -4.36
N TYR A 53 -1.17 -11.37 -4.12
CA TYR A 53 -2.46 -10.75 -3.98
C TYR A 53 -2.90 -10.84 -2.52
N VAL A 54 -3.08 -9.67 -1.91
CA VAL A 54 -3.51 -9.55 -0.51
C VAL A 54 -4.90 -8.94 -0.50
N HIS A 55 -5.86 -9.58 0.16
CA HIS A 55 -7.20 -9.05 0.30
C HIS A 55 -7.75 -9.28 1.70
N CYS A 56 -8.57 -8.35 2.16
CA CYS A 56 -9.30 -8.52 3.41
C CYS A 56 -10.49 -9.45 3.19
N THR A 57 -10.63 -10.43 4.09
CA THR A 57 -11.77 -11.37 4.08
C THR A 57 -12.83 -11.02 5.09
N HIS A 58 -12.48 -10.26 6.13
CA HIS A 58 -13.37 -9.83 7.21
C HIS A 58 -13.00 -8.44 7.68
N GLY A 59 -13.96 -7.74 8.26
CA GLY A 59 -13.82 -6.37 8.75
C GLY A 59 -14.14 -5.33 7.69
N ASP A 60 -14.50 -4.17 8.17
CA ASP A 60 -14.82 -2.98 7.38
C ASP A 60 -14.21 -1.73 8.02
N GLY A 61 -14.05 -0.70 7.23
CA GLY A 61 -13.68 0.62 7.70
C GLY A 61 -12.21 0.85 8.06
N THR A 62 -11.33 -0.15 7.92
CA THR A 62 -9.90 0.02 8.16
C THR A 62 -9.11 -0.11 6.87
N ILE A 63 -8.26 0.88 6.59
CA ILE A 63 -7.30 0.84 5.49
C ILE A 63 -5.92 0.61 6.08
N LEU A 64 -5.26 -0.47 5.64
CA LEU A 64 -3.89 -0.76 5.99
C LEU A 64 -2.95 -0.16 4.94
N TYR A 65 -2.03 0.67 5.39
CA TYR A 65 -0.92 1.15 4.56
C TYR A 65 0.25 0.19 4.74
N ILE A 66 0.68 -0.41 3.62
CA ILE A 66 1.84 -1.29 3.61
C ILE A 66 3.02 -0.47 3.09
N ASP A 67 3.92 -0.10 3.99
CA ASP A 67 5.08 0.71 3.67
C ASP A 67 6.23 -0.13 3.09
N ASP A 68 6.35 -1.37 3.56
CA ASP A 68 7.39 -2.30 3.10
C ASP A 68 6.82 -3.72 3.02
N MET A 69 7.18 -4.44 1.98
CA MET A 69 6.86 -5.86 1.80
C MET A 69 8.12 -6.63 1.44
N GLN A 70 8.42 -7.65 2.21
CA GLN A 70 9.59 -8.49 2.00
C GLN A 70 9.21 -9.97 1.96
N LEU A 71 9.74 -10.69 0.98
CA LEU A 71 9.71 -12.14 0.94
C LEU A 71 11.07 -12.66 1.42
N ARG A 72 11.07 -13.34 2.57
CA ARG A 72 12.27 -13.95 3.13
C ARG A 72 12.28 -15.45 2.90
N LEU A 73 13.30 -15.93 2.22
CA LEU A 73 13.56 -17.35 1.99
C LEU A 73 14.66 -17.81 2.96
N ASN A 74 14.31 -18.67 3.90
CA ASN A 74 15.26 -19.34 4.79
C ASN A 74 15.56 -20.73 4.23
N PHE A 75 16.83 -21.11 4.21
CA PHE A 75 17.28 -22.38 3.69
C PHE A 75 18.49 -22.88 4.47
N THR A 76 18.78 -24.17 4.34
CA THR A 76 20.00 -24.79 4.88
C THR A 76 20.85 -25.33 3.75
N TYR A 77 22.15 -25.25 3.90
CA TYR A 77 23.10 -25.78 2.93
C TYR A 77 24.32 -26.40 3.61
N LEU A 78 24.96 -27.32 2.93
CA LEU A 78 26.16 -27.96 3.40
C LEU A 78 27.40 -27.14 3.00
N VAL A 79 28.25 -26.89 3.98
CA VAL A 79 29.58 -26.32 3.77
C VAL A 79 30.60 -27.42 3.90
N GLN A 80 31.35 -27.67 2.84
CA GLN A 80 32.42 -28.65 2.85
C GLN A 80 33.59 -28.17 3.72
N SER A 81 34.06 -29.08 4.57
CA SER A 81 35.21 -28.82 5.42
C SER A 81 36.49 -28.89 4.61
N SER A 82 37.27 -27.81 4.58
CA SER A 82 38.60 -27.77 3.98
C SER A 82 39.61 -28.65 4.71
N SER A 83 39.31 -29.13 5.91
CA SER A 83 40.23 -29.90 6.76
C SER A 83 39.89 -31.40 6.81
N GLY A 84 39.04 -31.92 5.91
CA GLY A 84 38.66 -33.34 5.89
C GLY A 84 37.76 -33.80 7.06
N LYS A 85 37.27 -32.85 7.88
CA LYS A 85 36.24 -33.11 8.88
C LYS A 85 34.87 -33.15 8.20
N ALA A 86 33.88 -33.68 8.91
CA ALA A 86 32.51 -33.79 8.40
C ALA A 86 31.98 -32.43 7.94
N ASP A 87 31.20 -32.44 6.84
CA ASP A 87 30.51 -31.24 6.33
C ASP A 87 29.57 -30.68 7.39
N SER A 88 29.48 -29.36 7.43
CA SER A 88 28.61 -28.65 8.39
C SER A 88 27.37 -28.14 7.70
N LEU A 89 26.21 -28.35 8.34
CA LEU A 89 24.95 -27.77 7.90
C LEU A 89 24.85 -26.31 8.41
N VAL A 90 24.69 -25.39 7.50
CA VAL A 90 24.62 -23.94 7.80
C VAL A 90 23.29 -23.38 7.35
N ASN A 91 22.71 -22.50 8.19
CA ASN A 91 21.48 -21.77 7.85
C ASN A 91 21.82 -20.51 7.07
N GLY A 92 21.09 -20.30 5.98
CA GLY A 92 21.14 -19.10 5.17
C GLY A 92 19.77 -18.44 5.02
N ALA A 93 19.77 -17.18 4.64
CA ALA A 93 18.56 -16.46 4.28
C ALA A 93 18.80 -15.51 3.11
N THR A 94 17.80 -15.36 2.27
CA THR A 94 17.78 -14.35 1.20
C THR A 94 16.48 -13.57 1.29
N VAL A 95 16.54 -12.25 1.09
CA VAL A 95 15.40 -11.34 1.15
C VAL A 95 15.16 -10.74 -0.22
N PHE A 96 13.92 -10.78 -0.65
CA PHE A 96 13.41 -10.11 -1.86
C PHE A 96 12.47 -8.99 -1.39
N ALA A 97 12.87 -7.75 -1.62
CA ALA A 97 12.09 -6.58 -1.22
C ALA A 97 11.24 -6.07 -2.40
N ALA A 98 10.02 -5.64 -2.12
CA ALA A 98 9.19 -4.93 -3.08
C ALA A 98 9.68 -3.47 -3.17
N THR A 99 10.46 -3.19 -4.21
CA THR A 99 10.97 -1.85 -4.50
C THR A 99 10.06 -1.12 -5.49
N LYS A 100 10.42 0.12 -5.85
CA LYS A 100 9.69 0.93 -6.85
C LYS A 100 9.64 0.30 -8.25
N GLU A 101 10.44 -0.72 -8.51
CA GLU A 101 10.50 -1.44 -9.79
C GLU A 101 9.39 -2.48 -9.93
N VAL A 102 8.72 -2.84 -8.83
CA VAL A 102 7.59 -3.76 -8.89
C VAL A 102 6.28 -3.00 -9.04
N ILE A 103 5.37 -3.56 -9.84
CA ILE A 103 4.04 -2.98 -10.03
C ILE A 103 3.25 -3.19 -8.75
N GLN A 104 2.76 -2.09 -8.18
CA GLN A 104 1.87 -2.09 -7.03
C GLN A 104 0.52 -1.53 -7.46
N ALA A 105 -0.55 -2.25 -7.17
CA ALA A 105 -1.90 -1.83 -7.50
C ALA A 105 -2.83 -2.08 -6.32
N ASN A 106 -3.68 -1.10 -6.03
CA ASN A 106 -4.70 -1.21 -5.00
C ASN A 106 -6.08 -1.28 -5.65
N HIS A 107 -6.92 -2.15 -5.11
CA HIS A 107 -8.33 -2.24 -5.49
C HIS A 107 -9.20 -1.99 -4.26
N PHE A 108 -10.05 -0.95 -4.32
CA PHE A 108 -11.00 -0.62 -3.28
C PHE A 108 -12.41 -0.92 -3.77
N LYS A 109 -13.16 -1.72 -3.00
CA LYS A 109 -14.57 -1.93 -3.23
C LYS A 109 -15.35 -1.05 -2.25
N ASN A 110 -16.12 -0.12 -2.77
CA ASN A 110 -16.99 0.71 -1.97
C ASN A 110 -18.28 -0.05 -1.61
N SER A 111 -18.90 0.33 -0.48
CA SER A 111 -20.21 -0.20 -0.08
C SER A 111 -21.33 0.51 -0.84
N GLU A 112 -22.51 -0.12 -0.90
CA GLU A 112 -23.72 0.49 -1.46
C GLU A 112 -24.08 1.79 -0.76
N ARG A 113 -23.80 1.90 0.53
CA ARG A 113 -23.99 3.14 1.30
C ARG A 113 -23.25 4.34 0.70
N LEU A 114 -22.11 4.13 0.08
CA LEU A 114 -21.35 5.21 -0.59
C LEU A 114 -22.11 5.75 -1.80
N GLU A 115 -22.79 4.88 -2.54
CA GLU A 115 -23.60 5.29 -3.69
C GLU A 115 -24.85 6.06 -3.28
N GLU A 116 -25.43 5.73 -2.12
CA GLU A 116 -26.54 6.49 -1.53
C GLU A 116 -26.07 7.89 -1.13
N LEU A 117 -24.93 7.99 -0.42
CA LEU A 117 -24.35 9.27 -0.01
C LEU A 117 -23.98 10.17 -1.20
N ALA A 118 -23.58 9.59 -2.32
CA ALA A 118 -23.27 10.35 -3.54
C ALA A 118 -24.53 10.98 -4.18
N LYS A 119 -25.71 10.48 -3.88
CA LYS A 119 -27.00 10.98 -4.39
C LYS A 119 -27.67 11.97 -3.44
N GLU A 120 -27.15 12.14 -2.24
CA GLU A 120 -27.69 13.08 -1.26
C GLU A 120 -27.49 14.52 -1.73
N LEU A 121 -28.53 15.36 -1.58
CA LEU A 121 -28.53 16.74 -2.09
C LEU A 121 -28.20 17.77 -1.01
N ASP A 122 -28.46 17.44 0.25
CA ASP A 122 -28.30 18.40 1.36
C ASP A 122 -26.84 18.52 1.82
N TYR A 123 -26.06 17.46 1.62
CA TYR A 123 -24.66 17.39 2.03
C TYR A 123 -23.79 16.81 0.91
N THR A 124 -22.55 17.22 0.89
CA THR A 124 -21.53 16.61 0.05
C THR A 124 -20.51 15.86 0.90
N TYR A 125 -20.01 14.78 0.37
CA TYR A 125 -19.11 13.89 1.10
C TYR A 125 -17.76 13.80 0.41
N LEU A 126 -16.71 13.74 1.20
CA LEU A 126 -15.34 13.51 0.73
C LEU A 126 -14.80 12.24 1.36
N LYS A 127 -14.41 11.28 0.55
CA LYS A 127 -13.75 10.05 0.98
C LYS A 127 -12.56 9.75 0.11
N THR A 128 -11.40 9.57 0.71
CA THR A 128 -10.17 9.13 0.06
C THR A 128 -9.60 7.89 0.76
N PRO A 129 -8.85 7.02 0.08
CA PRO A 129 -8.71 6.91 -1.37
C PRO A 129 -9.93 6.28 -2.03
N ALA A 130 -10.07 6.46 -3.34
CA ALA A 130 -11.09 5.83 -4.18
C ALA A 130 -12.53 5.93 -3.60
N GLY A 131 -13.03 7.13 -3.46
CA GLY A 131 -14.34 7.36 -2.87
C GLY A 131 -15.15 8.42 -3.59
N ILE A 132 -15.69 9.35 -2.83
CA ILE A 132 -16.53 10.46 -3.33
C ILE A 132 -15.69 11.73 -3.31
N PHE A 133 -15.87 12.54 -4.35
CA PHE A 133 -15.34 13.89 -4.45
C PHE A 133 -16.49 14.88 -4.56
N THR A 134 -16.31 16.04 -3.97
CA THR A 134 -17.23 17.16 -4.12
C THR A 134 -16.78 18.00 -5.30
N GLU A 135 -17.68 18.22 -6.25
CA GLU A 135 -17.50 19.15 -7.35
C GLU A 135 -18.32 20.41 -7.08
N ALA A 136 -17.72 21.58 -7.25
CA ALA A 136 -18.40 22.87 -7.13
C ALA A 136 -18.30 23.62 -8.45
N THR A 137 -19.45 23.96 -9.03
CA THR A 137 -19.53 24.81 -10.21
C THR A 137 -19.82 26.24 -9.78
N LEU A 138 -18.97 27.18 -10.20
CA LEU A 138 -19.09 28.57 -9.87
C LEU A 138 -19.60 29.34 -11.09
N PRO A 139 -20.64 30.20 -10.95
CA PRO A 139 -21.16 31.05 -12.04
C PRO A 139 -20.27 32.28 -12.22
N ILE A 140 -19.03 32.04 -12.68
CA ILE A 140 -18.01 33.11 -12.81
C ILE A 140 -18.45 34.24 -13.75
N GLU A 141 -19.11 33.88 -14.85
CA GLU A 141 -19.61 34.86 -15.82
C GLU A 141 -20.67 35.79 -15.21
N GLU A 142 -21.64 35.21 -14.48
CA GLU A 142 -22.68 35.99 -13.79
C GLU A 142 -22.08 36.93 -12.73
N ILE A 143 -21.09 36.44 -11.98
CA ILE A 143 -20.39 37.24 -10.98
C ILE A 143 -19.61 38.39 -11.66
N ALA A 144 -18.93 38.12 -12.77
CA ALA A 144 -18.16 39.08 -13.50
C ALA A 144 -19.05 40.21 -14.11
N ASP A 145 -20.19 39.86 -14.69
CA ASP A 145 -21.12 40.79 -15.32
C ASP A 145 -21.67 41.85 -14.35
N MET A 146 -21.87 41.48 -13.08
CA MET A 146 -22.30 42.43 -12.04
C MET A 146 -21.19 43.40 -11.61
N HIS A 147 -19.92 43.08 -11.93
CA HIS A 147 -18.74 43.81 -11.42
C HIS A 147 -17.77 44.27 -12.51
N LEU A 148 -18.26 44.50 -13.72
CA LEU A 148 -17.43 44.89 -14.90
C LEU A 148 -16.56 46.15 -14.71
N ARG A 149 -16.91 47.02 -13.73
CA ARG A 149 -16.17 48.25 -13.42
C ARG A 149 -15.40 48.19 -12.11
N ASP A 150 -15.48 47.07 -11.42
CA ASP A 150 -14.87 46.95 -10.10
C ASP A 150 -13.48 46.34 -10.22
N THR A 151 -12.61 46.70 -9.29
CA THR A 151 -11.32 46.05 -9.13
C THR A 151 -11.43 44.99 -8.06
N LEU A 152 -11.26 43.75 -8.45
CA LEU A 152 -11.33 42.63 -7.53
C LEU A 152 -10.02 42.53 -6.73
N ASN A 153 -10.08 42.76 -5.43
CA ASN A 153 -8.91 42.69 -4.55
C ASN A 153 -8.70 41.27 -4.00
N ALA A 154 -9.77 40.51 -3.75
CA ALA A 154 -9.72 39.16 -3.26
C ALA A 154 -11.02 38.42 -3.58
N ALA A 155 -10.90 37.10 -3.77
CA ALA A 155 -12.02 36.17 -3.82
C ALA A 155 -11.74 34.98 -2.90
N SER A 156 -12.74 34.54 -2.16
CA SER A 156 -12.60 33.40 -1.27
C SER A 156 -13.85 32.54 -1.30
N ILE A 157 -13.65 31.25 -1.23
CA ILE A 157 -14.70 30.26 -1.01
C ILE A 157 -14.44 29.57 0.32
N THR A 158 -15.45 29.51 1.15
CA THR A 158 -15.38 28.84 2.44
C THR A 158 -16.21 27.56 2.41
N PHE A 159 -15.57 26.43 2.67
CA PHE A 159 -16.24 25.16 2.86
C PHE A 159 -16.34 24.88 4.37
N THR A 160 -17.56 24.71 4.85
CA THR A 160 -17.80 24.40 6.26
C THR A 160 -17.90 22.89 6.43
N ARG A 161 -17.01 22.35 7.26
CA ARG A 161 -17.07 20.96 7.64
C ARG A 161 -18.25 20.75 8.61
N TYR A 162 -19.10 19.83 8.28
CA TYR A 162 -20.13 19.36 9.21
C TYR A 162 -19.46 18.53 10.32
N ASN A 163 -19.67 18.97 11.55
CA ASN A 163 -19.01 18.40 12.72
C ASN A 163 -20.05 17.69 13.61
N GLU A 164 -20.81 16.76 13.04
CA GLU A 164 -21.47 15.79 13.90
C GLU A 164 -20.41 14.95 14.56
N LYS A 165 -20.44 14.96 15.89
CA LYS A 165 -19.75 13.92 16.65
C LYS A 165 -20.49 12.61 16.33
N THR A 166 -20.04 11.94 15.28
CA THR A 166 -20.37 10.53 15.12
C THR A 166 -19.77 9.85 16.33
N ASP A 167 -20.61 9.46 17.25
CA ASP A 167 -20.27 8.51 18.29
C ASP A 167 -19.73 7.28 17.55
N SER A 168 -18.43 7.18 17.49
CA SER A 168 -17.76 5.93 17.14
C SER A 168 -18.06 4.97 18.30
N LYS A 169 -19.11 4.19 18.15
CA LYS A 169 -19.32 3.01 18.96
C LYS A 169 -18.43 1.88 18.47
#